data_9f12510603c1dbd95c46cf965b2ebc61
#
_entry.id   9f12510603c1dbd95c46cf965b2ebc61
#
_cell.length_a   1.000
_cell.length_b   1.000
_cell.length_c   1.000
_cell.angle_alpha   90.00
_cell.angle_beta   90.00
_cell.angle_gamma   90.00
#
_symmetry.space_group_name_H-M   'P 1'
#
loop_
_entity.id
_entity.type
_entity.pdbx_description
1 polymer ?
#
loop_
_entity_poly.entity_id
_entity_poly.type
_entity_poly.pdbx_seq_one_letter_code
_entity_poly.pdbx_strand_id
1 'polypeptide(L)'
;TLHALANSNQGRIAALASKNLLPVIYPRGDLVASGGLMSYGPDRDEPFRRGARMVDKILKGAKPADMPVEQPTKFELIINLKAAKQIGLTIPPNVLARADGVIR
;
A
#
# COMPACT_ATOMS: atom_id res chain seq x y z
N THR A 1 2.45 7.49 -7.68
CA THR A 1 2.62 8.85 -7.16
C THR A 1 1.57 9.17 -6.09
N LEU A 2 2.00 9.65 -4.95
CA LEU A 2 1.14 10.05 -3.84
C LEU A 2 0.63 11.50 -3.98
N HIS A 3 0.32 11.91 -5.19
CA HIS A 3 -0.18 13.25 -5.44
C HIS A 3 -1.63 13.41 -4.99
N ALA A 4 -1.98 14.57 -4.42
CA ALA A 4 -3.32 14.84 -3.88
C ALA A 4 -4.44 14.63 -4.92
N LEU A 5 -4.21 15.03 -6.17
CA LEU A 5 -5.16 14.86 -7.26
C LEU A 5 -5.41 13.37 -7.57
N ALA A 6 -4.37 12.54 -7.58
CA ALA A 6 -4.51 11.10 -7.76
C ALA A 6 -5.26 10.46 -6.59
N ASN A 7 -4.95 10.88 -5.37
CA ASN A 7 -5.64 10.39 -4.17
C ASN A 7 -7.14 10.72 -4.16
N SER A 8 -7.52 11.92 -4.57
CA SER A 8 -8.95 12.32 -4.62
C SER A 8 -9.72 11.65 -5.76
N ASN A 9 -9.04 11.09 -6.76
CA ASN A 9 -9.66 10.41 -7.91
C ASN A 9 -9.41 8.89 -7.95
N GLN A 10 -9.08 8.28 -6.82
CA GLN A 10 -8.69 6.86 -6.73
C GLN A 10 -9.71 5.90 -7.34
N GLY A 11 -10.97 6.05 -6.98
CA GLY A 11 -12.05 5.20 -7.49
C GLY A 11 -12.21 5.34 -9.01
N ARG A 12 -12.09 6.55 -9.54
CA ARG A 12 -12.17 6.82 -10.98
C ARG A 12 -10.98 6.20 -11.73
N ILE A 13 -9.77 6.30 -11.17
CA ILE A 13 -8.56 5.71 -11.76
C ILE A 13 -8.70 4.18 -11.79
N ALA A 14 -9.12 3.56 -10.70
CA ALA A 14 -9.33 2.12 -10.64
C ALA A 14 -10.41 1.64 -11.61
N ALA A 15 -11.53 2.36 -11.71
CA ALA A 15 -12.61 2.04 -12.63
C ALA A 15 -12.17 2.15 -14.10
N LEU A 16 -11.42 3.19 -14.46
CA LEU A 16 -10.89 3.36 -15.82
C LEU A 16 -9.85 2.29 -16.17
N ALA A 17 -8.98 1.94 -15.23
CA ALA A 17 -8.00 0.86 -15.42
C ALA A 17 -8.71 -0.48 -15.68
N SER A 18 -9.70 -0.82 -14.87
CA SER A 18 -10.51 -2.03 -15.04
C SER A 18 -11.27 -2.04 -16.38
N LYS A 19 -11.91 -0.94 -16.72
CA LYS A 19 -12.64 -0.79 -17.99
C LYS A 19 -11.74 -1.00 -19.22
N ASN A 20 -10.50 -0.54 -19.15
CA ASN A 20 -9.52 -0.67 -20.22
C ASN A 20 -8.63 -1.92 -20.09
N LEU A 21 -8.96 -2.84 -19.19
CA LEU A 21 -8.23 -4.10 -18.95
C LEU A 21 -6.74 -3.86 -18.64
N LEU A 22 -6.43 -2.76 -17.94
CA LEU A 22 -5.05 -2.40 -17.60
C LEU A 22 -4.65 -2.98 -16.24
N PRO A 23 -3.58 -3.78 -16.18
CA PRO A 23 -3.01 -4.19 -14.90
C PRO A 23 -2.26 -3.01 -14.28
N VAL A 24 -2.72 -2.55 -13.12
CA VAL A 24 -2.11 -1.42 -12.41
C VAL A 24 -1.68 -1.84 -11.02
N ILE A 25 -0.47 -1.45 -10.64
CA ILE A 25 0.04 -1.56 -9.28
C ILE A 25 -0.04 -0.20 -8.58
N TYR A 26 -0.51 -0.21 -7.36
CA TYR A 26 -0.70 1.01 -6.55
C TYR A 26 0.29 1.06 -5.38
N PRO A 27 0.63 2.24 -4.89
CA PRO A 27 1.52 2.38 -3.74
C PRO A 27 0.84 2.13 -2.38
N ARG A 28 -0.48 1.90 -2.37
CA ARG A 28 -1.29 1.79 -1.14
C ARG A 28 -2.37 0.73 -1.26
N GLY A 29 -2.55 -0.03 -0.17
CA GLY A 29 -3.53 -1.11 -0.10
C GLY A 29 -5.01 -0.67 -0.10
N ASP A 30 -5.32 0.54 0.37
CA ASP A 30 -6.68 1.08 0.33
C ASP A 30 -7.21 1.26 -1.10
N LEU A 31 -6.32 1.50 -2.07
CA LEU A 31 -6.65 1.53 -3.49
C LEU A 31 -7.07 0.16 -4.03
N VAL A 32 -6.47 -0.89 -3.51
CA VAL A 32 -6.84 -2.28 -3.86
C VAL A 32 -8.20 -2.63 -3.28
N ALA A 33 -8.48 -2.23 -2.04
CA ALA A 33 -9.80 -2.40 -1.43
C ALA A 33 -10.91 -1.66 -2.20
N SER A 34 -10.57 -0.55 -2.85
CA SER A 34 -11.48 0.22 -3.71
C SER A 34 -11.64 -0.33 -5.14
N GLY A 35 -11.11 -1.51 -5.42
CA GLY A 35 -11.23 -2.18 -6.72
C GLY A 35 -9.97 -2.20 -7.58
N GLY A 36 -8.85 -1.70 -7.08
CA GLY A 36 -7.55 -1.82 -7.76
C GLY A 36 -7.03 -3.26 -7.79
N LEU A 37 -6.11 -3.55 -8.71
CA LEU A 37 -5.58 -4.89 -8.92
C LEU A 37 -4.64 -5.33 -7.80
N MET A 38 -3.59 -4.57 -7.54
CA MET A 38 -2.61 -4.88 -6.50
C MET A 38 -1.92 -3.62 -5.99
N SER A 39 -1.32 -3.72 -4.83
CA SER A 39 -0.46 -2.68 -4.27
C SER A 39 0.81 -3.26 -3.71
N TYR A 40 1.88 -2.47 -3.82
CA TYR A 40 3.13 -2.72 -3.13
C TYR A 40 3.64 -1.41 -2.54
N GLY A 41 3.75 -1.37 -1.24
CA GLY A 41 4.15 -0.15 -0.53
C GLY A 41 4.38 -0.39 0.95
N PRO A 42 4.86 0.63 1.67
CA PRO A 42 5.08 0.51 3.10
C PRO A 42 3.78 0.25 3.87
N ASP A 43 3.87 -0.55 4.92
CA ASP A 43 2.80 -0.70 5.90
C ASP A 43 2.39 0.68 6.42
N ARG A 44 1.11 0.97 6.34
CA ARG A 44 0.56 2.29 6.66
C ARG A 44 0.62 2.64 8.14
N ASP A 45 0.50 1.64 9.00
CA ASP A 45 0.45 1.83 10.45
C ASP A 45 1.83 1.92 11.08
N GLU A 46 2.83 1.35 10.45
CA GLU A 46 4.21 1.31 10.96
C GLU A 46 4.81 2.71 11.22
N PRO A 47 4.66 3.70 10.33
CA PRO A 47 5.15 5.05 10.58
C PRO A 47 4.51 5.70 11.82
N PHE A 48 3.23 5.47 12.06
CA PHE A 48 2.54 6.00 13.24
C PHE A 48 3.01 5.33 14.53
N ARG A 49 3.20 4.01 14.51
CA ARG A 49 3.76 3.28 15.66
C ARG A 49 5.18 3.71 15.96
N ARG A 50 6.00 3.96 14.95
CA ARG A 50 7.36 4.50 15.12
C ARG A 50 7.33 5.92 15.66
N GLY A 51 6.48 6.78 15.10
CA GLY A 51 6.28 8.15 15.57
C GLY A 51 5.94 8.18 17.06
N ALA A 52 5.00 7.34 17.48
CA ALA A 52 4.63 7.23 18.91
C ALA A 52 5.84 6.82 19.79
N ARG A 53 6.65 5.85 19.34
CA ARG A 53 7.87 5.45 20.05
C ARG A 53 8.92 6.56 20.11
N MET A 54 9.05 7.34 19.05
CA MET A 54 9.94 8.51 19.03
C MET A 54 9.48 9.59 20.02
N VAL A 55 8.19 9.88 20.04
CA VAL A 55 7.60 10.82 21.00
C VAL A 55 7.83 10.37 22.44
N ASP A 56 7.62 9.08 22.73
CA ASP A 56 7.88 8.50 24.05
C ASP A 56 9.34 8.69 24.48
N LYS A 57 10.29 8.44 23.59
CA LYS A 57 11.73 8.66 23.86
C LYS A 57 12.03 10.14 24.14
N ILE A 58 11.45 11.06 23.38
CA ILE A 58 11.65 12.51 23.59
C ILE A 58 11.09 12.93 24.94
N LEU A 59 9.90 12.46 25.29
CA LEU A 59 9.29 12.75 26.60
C LEU A 59 10.09 12.20 27.77
N LYS A 60 10.87 11.13 27.54
CA LYS A 60 11.79 10.53 28.53
C LYS A 60 13.19 11.14 28.51
N GLY A 61 13.43 12.21 27.76
CA GLY A 61 14.66 12.99 27.76
C GLY A 61 15.58 12.81 26.56
N ALA A 62 15.23 12.00 25.55
CA ALA A 62 16.03 11.88 24.34
C ALA A 62 15.94 13.17 23.51
N LYS A 63 17.08 13.60 22.98
CA LYS A 63 17.14 14.80 22.11
C LYS A 63 16.81 14.40 20.67
N PRO A 64 15.91 15.09 19.97
CA PRO A 64 15.59 14.82 18.58
C PRO A 64 16.82 14.82 17.65
N ALA A 65 17.80 15.68 17.92
CA ALA A 65 19.04 15.76 17.11
C ALA A 65 19.90 14.50 17.20
N ASP A 66 19.79 13.72 18.26
CA ASP A 66 20.55 12.48 18.50
C ASP A 66 19.78 11.24 18.02
N MET A 67 18.54 11.41 17.55
CA MET A 67 17.72 10.30 17.07
C MET A 67 17.99 10.02 15.59
N PRO A 68 18.20 8.74 15.21
CA PRO A 68 18.45 8.40 13.81
C PRO A 68 17.19 8.63 12.96
N VAL A 69 17.41 9.05 11.72
CA VAL A 69 16.34 9.06 10.69
C VAL A 69 16.04 7.61 10.30
N GLU A 70 14.79 7.22 10.46
CA GLU A 70 14.34 5.87 10.14
C GLU A 70 13.55 5.86 8.83
N GLN A 71 13.83 4.87 7.98
CA GLN A 71 13.05 4.60 6.77
C GLN A 71 12.07 3.44 7.03
N PRO A 72 10.94 3.37 6.29
CA PRO A 72 10.07 2.22 6.33
C PRO A 72 10.84 0.95 5.93
N THR A 73 10.73 -0.10 6.71
CA THR A 73 11.38 -1.39 6.45
C THR A 73 10.39 -2.49 6.11
N LYS A 74 9.13 -2.31 6.49
CA LYS A 74 8.05 -3.26 6.22
C LYS A 74 7.23 -2.80 5.02
N PHE A 75 7.24 -3.63 3.97
CA PHE A 75 6.43 -3.42 2.77
C PHE A 75 5.39 -4.53 2.67
N GLU A 76 4.23 -4.18 2.15
CA GLU A 76 3.11 -5.11 1.99
C GLU A 76 2.73 -5.24 0.52
N LEU A 77 2.55 -6.48 0.08
CA LEU A 77 1.98 -6.83 -1.21
C LEU A 77 0.53 -7.28 -1.00
N ILE A 78 -0.42 -6.52 -1.53
CA ILE A 78 -1.84 -6.86 -1.47
C ILE A 78 -2.35 -7.09 -2.89
N ILE A 79 -3.07 -8.19 -3.10
CA ILE A 79 -3.57 -8.59 -4.42
C ILE A 79 -5.08 -8.78 -4.35
N ASN A 80 -5.80 -8.24 -5.33
CA ASN A 80 -7.23 -8.42 -5.51
C ASN A 80 -7.50 -9.40 -6.65
N LEU A 81 -7.83 -10.65 -6.30
CA LEU A 81 -8.12 -11.70 -7.28
C LEU A 81 -9.41 -11.44 -8.06
N LYS A 82 -10.38 -10.77 -7.45
CA LYS A 82 -11.61 -10.37 -8.14
C LYS A 82 -11.32 -9.37 -9.26
N ALA A 83 -10.49 -8.37 -8.98
CA ALA A 83 -10.04 -7.41 -9.99
C ALA A 83 -9.20 -8.09 -11.09
N ALA A 84 -8.33 -9.03 -10.73
CA ALA A 84 -7.56 -9.82 -11.69
C ALA A 84 -8.46 -10.58 -12.67
N LYS A 85 -9.49 -11.25 -12.16
CA LYS A 85 -10.49 -11.94 -13.00
C LYS A 85 -11.22 -10.99 -13.96
N GLN A 86 -11.59 -9.81 -13.49
CA GLN A 86 -12.29 -8.82 -14.31
C GLN A 86 -11.49 -8.37 -15.53
N ILE A 87 -10.17 -8.31 -15.43
CA ILE A 87 -9.28 -7.94 -16.53
C ILE A 87 -8.69 -9.15 -17.27
N GLY A 88 -9.11 -10.37 -16.93
CA GLY A 88 -8.63 -11.60 -17.58
C GLY A 88 -7.20 -11.98 -17.20
N LEU A 89 -6.69 -11.50 -16.05
CA LEU A 89 -5.33 -11.77 -15.60
C LEU A 89 -5.30 -12.92 -14.58
N THR A 90 -4.41 -13.87 -14.82
CA THR A 90 -4.11 -14.96 -13.87
C THR A 90 -2.86 -14.60 -13.07
N ILE A 91 -2.99 -14.54 -11.76
CA ILE A 91 -1.85 -14.29 -10.86
C ILE A 91 -1.13 -15.63 -10.61
N PRO A 92 0.18 -15.72 -10.89
CA PRO A 92 0.95 -16.95 -10.64
C PRO A 92 0.95 -17.36 -9.17
N PRO A 93 0.92 -18.66 -8.85
CA PRO A 93 0.89 -19.15 -7.47
C PRO A 93 2.08 -18.69 -6.62
N ASN A 94 3.26 -18.56 -7.19
CA ASN A 94 4.46 -18.07 -6.50
C ASN A 94 4.35 -16.57 -6.11
N VAL A 95 3.59 -15.79 -6.86
CA VAL A 95 3.31 -14.38 -6.52
C VAL A 95 2.28 -14.32 -5.40
N LEU A 96 1.22 -15.13 -5.48
CA LEU A 96 0.20 -15.21 -4.44
C LEU A 96 0.78 -15.67 -3.10
N ALA A 97 1.74 -16.59 -3.11
CA ALA A 97 2.41 -17.07 -1.90
C ALA A 97 3.22 -15.98 -1.19
N ARG A 98 3.60 -14.92 -1.90
CA ARG A 98 4.33 -13.77 -1.34
C ARG A 98 3.42 -12.62 -0.92
N ALA A 99 2.14 -12.70 -1.21
CA ALA A 99 1.19 -11.66 -0.85
C ALA A 99 0.93 -11.66 0.66
N ASP A 100 1.00 -10.49 1.27
CA ASP A 100 0.64 -10.28 2.68
C ASP A 100 -0.88 -10.26 2.86
N GLY A 101 -1.61 -9.84 1.84
CA GLY A 101 -3.06 -9.84 1.81
C GLY A 101 -3.62 -10.20 0.43
N VAL A 102 -4.69 -11.00 0.41
CA VAL A 102 -5.39 -11.39 -0.81
C VAL A 102 -6.88 -11.12 -0.65
N ILE A 103 -7.43 -10.29 -1.54
CA ILE A 103 -8.87 -10.03 -1.65
C ILE A 103 -9.44 -11.04 -2.67
N ARG A 104 -10.41 -11.82 -2.21
CA ARG A 104 -11.04 -12.88 -3.01
C ARG A 104 -12.44 -12.54 -3.48
#